data_aa9c591ecf40572973a7fe562fa80b92
#
_entry.id   aa9c591ecf40572973a7fe562fa80b92
#
_cell.length_a   1.000
_cell.length_b   1.000
_cell.length_c   1.000
_cell.angle_alpha   90.00
_cell.angle_beta   90.00
_cell.angle_gamma   90.00
#
_symmetry.space_group_name_H-M   'P 1'
#
loop_
_entity.id
_entity.type
_entity.pdbx_description
1 polymer ?
#
loop_
_entity_poly.entity_id
_entity_poly.type
_entity_poly.pdbx_seq_one_letter_code
_entity_poly.pdbx_strand_id
1 'polypeptide(L)'
;VLKWLANFHARFVNKRDEFDSRRLQLWPEGTYWHLATREDEFNAMSDGLLKQHAVDISTTLGDAHYHTLVHGDAKVANFCFTEDFSDCAAVDFQYVGYGAGIKDVAYFLGSALSTQTHMKHRDALLNTYFQALEDALHTRLANNDSSACFKRADIALIIAEWKYLYPFACADFYRFLAGWS
;
A
#
# COMPACT_ATOMS: atom_id res chain seq x y z
N VAL A 1 -0.49 13.41 1.77
CA VAL A 1 -0.70 12.09 1.15
C VAL A 1 -0.70 10.96 2.17
N LEU A 2 0.36 10.78 2.99
CA LEU A 2 0.44 9.65 3.94
C LEU A 2 -0.75 9.55 4.89
N LYS A 3 -1.26 10.68 5.41
CA LYS A 3 -2.49 10.71 6.22
C LYS A 3 -3.72 10.33 5.41
N TRP A 4 -3.78 10.75 4.14
CA TRP A 4 -4.86 10.36 3.24
C TRP A 4 -4.87 8.85 3.02
N LEU A 5 -3.71 8.26 2.66
CA LEU A 5 -3.54 6.81 2.50
C LEU A 5 -3.93 6.05 3.78
N ALA A 6 -3.50 6.53 4.94
CA ALA A 6 -3.82 5.92 6.22
C ALA A 6 -5.34 5.86 6.46
N ASN A 7 -6.06 6.96 6.22
CA ASN A 7 -7.52 7.00 6.35
C ASN A 7 -8.22 6.12 5.31
N PHE A 8 -7.75 6.13 4.07
CA PHE A 8 -8.26 5.26 3.01
C PHE A 8 -8.09 3.78 3.39
N HIS A 9 -6.89 3.37 3.78
CA HIS A 9 -6.63 2.00 4.19
C HIS A 9 -7.44 1.59 5.42
N ALA A 10 -7.51 2.44 6.45
CA ALA A 10 -8.33 2.17 7.63
C ALA A 10 -9.80 1.92 7.29
N ARG A 11 -10.33 2.59 6.27
CA ARG A 11 -11.74 2.46 5.84
C ARG A 11 -12.07 1.07 5.33
N PHE A 12 -11.11 0.40 4.70
CA PHE A 12 -11.33 -0.83 3.95
C PHE A 12 -10.63 -2.07 4.54
N VAL A 13 -10.01 -1.96 5.71
CA VAL A 13 -9.35 -3.10 6.38
C VAL A 13 -10.33 -4.27 6.52
N ASN A 14 -9.88 -5.46 6.08
CA ASN A 14 -10.55 -6.76 6.18
C ASN A 14 -11.97 -6.82 5.58
N LYS A 15 -12.26 -5.96 4.61
CA LYS A 15 -13.57 -5.94 3.94
C LYS A 15 -13.64 -6.78 2.66
N ARG A 16 -12.69 -7.67 2.44
CA ARG A 16 -12.61 -8.45 1.20
C ARG A 16 -13.91 -9.19 0.89
N ASP A 17 -14.55 -9.75 1.90
CA ASP A 17 -15.80 -10.52 1.77
C ASP A 17 -17.01 -9.64 1.51
N GLU A 18 -16.98 -8.35 1.89
CA GLU A 18 -18.04 -7.39 1.62
C GLU A 18 -18.04 -6.89 0.17
N PHE A 19 -16.90 -6.99 -0.52
CA PHE A 19 -16.74 -6.51 -1.89
C PHE A 19 -16.57 -7.69 -2.84
N ASP A 20 -17.63 -8.02 -3.58
CA ASP A 20 -17.47 -8.85 -4.77
C ASP A 20 -16.60 -8.10 -5.79
N SER A 21 -15.33 -8.49 -5.88
CA SER A 21 -14.37 -7.87 -6.78
C SER A 21 -14.82 -7.87 -8.23
N ARG A 22 -15.60 -8.88 -8.64
CA ARG A 22 -16.15 -8.99 -10.01
C ARG A 22 -17.24 -7.97 -10.25
N ARG A 23 -18.14 -7.77 -9.27
CA ARG A 23 -19.23 -6.81 -9.35
C ARG A 23 -18.73 -5.36 -9.32
N LEU A 24 -17.69 -5.09 -8.55
CA LEU A 24 -17.12 -3.75 -8.37
C LEU A 24 -15.97 -3.47 -9.34
N GLN A 25 -15.59 -4.44 -10.19
CA GLN A 25 -14.47 -4.33 -11.13
C GLN A 25 -13.13 -3.99 -10.43
N LEU A 26 -12.95 -4.49 -9.22
CA LEU A 26 -11.70 -4.33 -8.48
C LEU A 26 -10.70 -5.40 -8.92
N TRP A 27 -9.42 -5.06 -8.90
CA TRP A 27 -8.37 -6.04 -9.11
C TRP A 27 -8.31 -7.02 -7.93
N PRO A 28 -8.15 -8.33 -8.18
CA PRO A 28 -7.97 -9.31 -7.10
C PRO A 28 -6.75 -8.99 -6.23
N GLU A 29 -5.68 -8.51 -6.85
CA GLU A 29 -4.51 -7.90 -6.23
C GLU A 29 -4.36 -6.48 -6.79
N GLY A 30 -4.36 -5.49 -5.89
CA GLY A 30 -4.11 -4.10 -6.26
C GLY A 30 -2.63 -3.86 -6.53
N THR A 31 -2.33 -2.75 -7.17
CA THR A 31 -1.03 -2.30 -7.68
C THR A 31 -0.76 -2.71 -9.13
N TYR A 32 -0.41 -1.72 -9.97
CA TYR A 32 -0.14 -1.99 -11.39
C TYR A 32 1.19 -2.73 -11.63
N TRP A 33 2.05 -2.79 -10.62
CA TRP A 33 3.39 -3.40 -10.73
C TRP A 33 3.48 -4.80 -10.10
N HIS A 34 2.38 -5.38 -9.62
CA HIS A 34 2.47 -6.72 -9.04
C HIS A 34 2.92 -7.76 -10.07
N LEU A 35 3.60 -8.80 -9.60
CA LEU A 35 4.35 -9.73 -10.47
C LEU A 35 3.52 -10.31 -11.61
N ALA A 36 2.27 -10.72 -11.35
CA ALA A 36 1.41 -11.35 -12.35
C ALA A 36 0.94 -10.39 -13.46
N THR A 37 0.98 -9.08 -13.27
CA THR A 37 0.63 -8.09 -14.32
C THR A 37 1.84 -7.56 -15.07
N ARG A 38 3.07 -7.86 -14.62
CA ARG A 38 4.32 -7.34 -15.16
C ARG A 38 5.33 -8.46 -15.43
N GLU A 39 4.86 -9.48 -16.12
CA GLU A 39 5.68 -10.63 -16.48
C GLU A 39 6.80 -10.26 -17.46
N ASP A 40 6.53 -9.36 -18.41
CA ASP A 40 7.52 -8.90 -19.38
C ASP A 40 8.67 -8.14 -18.70
N GLU A 41 8.35 -7.22 -17.79
CA GLU A 41 9.34 -6.48 -17.01
C GLU A 41 10.11 -7.40 -16.09
N PHE A 42 9.47 -8.41 -15.50
CA PHE A 42 10.15 -9.42 -14.70
C PHE A 42 11.15 -10.24 -15.55
N ASN A 43 10.75 -10.64 -16.76
CA ASN A 43 11.60 -11.41 -17.66
C ASN A 43 12.80 -10.57 -18.16
N ALA A 44 12.58 -9.28 -18.44
CA ALA A 44 13.62 -8.34 -18.89
C ALA A 44 14.64 -8.01 -17.79
N MET A 45 14.30 -8.22 -16.54
CA MET A 45 15.15 -7.92 -15.41
C MET A 45 16.45 -8.73 -15.44
N SER A 46 17.58 -8.11 -15.15
CA SER A 46 18.88 -8.77 -15.02
C SER A 46 18.85 -9.81 -13.90
N ASP A 47 19.59 -10.90 -14.07
CA ASP A 47 19.72 -11.94 -13.05
C ASP A 47 20.40 -11.37 -11.79
N GLY A 48 19.86 -11.74 -10.62
CA GLY A 48 20.34 -11.29 -9.34
C GLY A 48 19.42 -11.70 -8.20
N LEU A 49 19.82 -11.41 -6.96
CA LEU A 49 19.06 -11.82 -5.77
C LEU A 49 17.60 -11.34 -5.80
N LEU A 50 17.36 -10.11 -6.26
CA LEU A 50 16.02 -9.56 -6.30
C LEU A 50 15.11 -10.32 -7.27
N LYS A 51 15.62 -10.71 -8.44
CA LYS A 51 14.88 -11.55 -9.41
C LYS A 51 14.66 -12.96 -8.86
N GLN A 52 15.68 -13.56 -8.24
CA GLN A 52 15.60 -14.90 -7.65
C GLN A 52 14.54 -15.01 -6.56
N HIS A 53 14.36 -13.95 -5.74
CA HIS A 53 13.39 -13.90 -4.64
C HIS A 53 12.10 -13.16 -4.97
N ALA A 54 11.87 -12.78 -6.22
CA ALA A 54 10.69 -12.00 -6.61
C ALA A 54 9.37 -12.73 -6.28
N VAL A 55 9.31 -14.04 -6.51
CA VAL A 55 8.14 -14.87 -6.19
C VAL A 55 7.92 -14.95 -4.68
N ASP A 56 8.98 -15.17 -3.90
CA ASP A 56 8.89 -15.23 -2.43
C ASP A 56 8.42 -13.90 -1.84
N ILE A 57 8.92 -12.77 -2.37
CA ILE A 57 8.50 -11.42 -1.99
C ILE A 57 7.01 -11.22 -2.31
N SER A 58 6.58 -11.56 -3.53
CA SER A 58 5.19 -11.43 -3.96
C SER A 58 4.27 -12.30 -3.10
N THR A 59 4.65 -13.54 -2.81
CA THR A 59 3.91 -14.46 -1.95
C THR A 59 3.81 -13.90 -0.52
N THR A 60 4.91 -13.41 0.04
CA THR A 60 4.93 -12.81 1.39
C THR A 60 3.95 -11.63 1.50
N LEU A 61 3.87 -10.80 0.46
CA LEU A 61 2.92 -9.67 0.42
C LEU A 61 1.48 -10.14 0.21
N GLY A 62 1.26 -11.16 -0.61
CA GLY A 62 -0.05 -11.75 -0.89
C GLY A 62 -0.65 -12.51 0.29
N ASP A 63 0.20 -13.13 1.10
CA ASP A 63 -0.16 -13.91 2.30
C ASP A 63 -0.36 -13.03 3.56
N ALA A 64 -0.32 -11.71 3.43
CA ALA A 64 -0.62 -10.81 4.53
C ALA A 64 -1.97 -11.19 5.17
N HIS A 65 -2.01 -11.25 6.50
CA HIS A 65 -3.25 -11.55 7.22
C HIS A 65 -4.25 -10.38 7.14
N TYR A 66 -3.74 -9.15 7.21
CA TYR A 66 -4.55 -7.95 7.15
C TYR A 66 -4.45 -7.29 5.77
N HIS A 67 -5.56 -7.33 5.04
CA HIS A 67 -5.68 -6.66 3.74
C HIS A 67 -6.58 -5.43 3.82
N THR A 68 -6.40 -4.54 2.87
CA THR A 68 -7.29 -3.40 2.62
C THR A 68 -7.49 -3.21 1.12
N LEU A 69 -8.24 -2.21 0.70
CA LEU A 69 -8.10 -1.69 -0.64
C LEU A 69 -6.84 -0.84 -0.70
N VAL A 70 -6.01 -1.08 -1.70
CA VAL A 70 -4.89 -0.20 -2.06
C VAL A 70 -5.28 0.62 -3.28
N HIS A 71 -4.80 1.86 -3.37
CA HIS A 71 -4.98 2.73 -4.53
C HIS A 71 -4.36 2.08 -5.78
N GLY A 72 -3.21 1.45 -5.59
CA GLY A 72 -2.53 0.66 -6.60
C GLY A 72 -1.65 1.47 -7.56
N ASP A 73 -1.77 2.80 -7.60
CA ASP A 73 -0.90 3.73 -8.35
C ASP A 73 -0.70 5.04 -7.57
N ALA A 74 -0.28 4.93 -6.31
CA ALA A 74 -0.17 6.03 -5.36
C ALA A 74 1.07 6.92 -5.59
N LYS A 75 1.27 7.42 -6.82
CA LYS A 75 2.31 8.41 -7.14
C LYS A 75 1.81 9.84 -6.93
N VAL A 76 2.72 10.80 -6.76
CA VAL A 76 2.37 12.22 -6.52
C VAL A 76 1.42 12.77 -7.58
N ALA A 77 1.59 12.38 -8.86
CA ALA A 77 0.77 12.84 -9.97
C ALA A 77 -0.72 12.44 -9.84
N ASN A 78 -1.04 11.43 -9.04
CA ASN A 78 -2.39 10.95 -8.79
C ASN A 78 -3.02 11.57 -7.51
N PHE A 79 -2.42 12.67 -7.01
CA PHE A 79 -2.98 13.45 -5.90
C PHE A 79 -3.16 14.91 -6.28
N CYS A 80 -4.38 15.42 -6.07
CA CYS A 80 -4.71 16.83 -6.19
C CYS A 80 -4.58 17.47 -4.81
N PHE A 81 -3.91 18.62 -4.73
CA PHE A 81 -3.63 19.32 -3.48
C PHE A 81 -4.41 20.62 -3.40
N THR A 82 -4.76 21.04 -2.20
CA THR A 82 -5.18 22.43 -1.92
C THR A 82 -4.01 23.39 -2.18
N GLU A 83 -4.30 24.67 -2.42
CA GLU A 83 -3.27 25.69 -2.71
C GLU A 83 -2.21 25.81 -1.61
N ASP A 84 -2.59 25.59 -0.36
CA ASP A 84 -1.73 25.64 0.83
C ASP A 84 -1.09 24.28 1.18
N PHE A 85 -1.33 23.24 0.36
CA PHE A 85 -0.88 21.87 0.60
C PHE A 85 -1.34 21.26 1.93
N SER A 86 -2.37 21.82 2.57
CA SER A 86 -2.89 21.32 3.86
C SER A 86 -3.67 20.02 3.68
N ASP A 87 -4.28 19.81 2.50
CA ASP A 87 -5.09 18.61 2.20
C ASP A 87 -4.84 18.11 0.77
N CYS A 88 -5.26 16.87 0.52
CA CYS A 88 -5.19 16.26 -0.81
C CYS A 88 -6.33 15.27 -1.04
N ALA A 89 -6.64 15.06 -2.32
CA ALA A 89 -7.54 14.01 -2.78
C ALA A 89 -6.84 13.14 -3.82
N ALA A 90 -7.08 11.84 -3.79
CA ALA A 90 -6.57 10.93 -4.80
C ALA A 90 -7.48 10.89 -6.03
N VAL A 91 -6.89 10.62 -7.18
CA VAL A 91 -7.54 10.40 -8.48
C VAL A 91 -6.92 9.17 -9.14
N ASP A 92 -7.53 8.69 -10.23
CA ASP A 92 -7.00 7.58 -11.04
C ASP A 92 -6.92 6.24 -10.27
N PHE A 93 -8.09 5.72 -9.92
CA PHE A 93 -8.27 4.45 -9.19
C PHE A 93 -8.28 3.21 -10.10
N GLN A 94 -7.68 3.27 -11.29
CA GLN A 94 -7.73 2.18 -12.26
C GLN A 94 -7.08 0.87 -11.79
N TYR A 95 -6.18 0.92 -10.80
CA TYR A 95 -5.49 -0.24 -10.25
C TYR A 95 -5.91 -0.58 -8.81
N VAL A 96 -7.06 -0.05 -8.39
CA VAL A 96 -7.57 -0.33 -7.04
C VAL A 96 -7.90 -1.81 -6.90
N GLY A 97 -7.45 -2.40 -5.82
CA GLY A 97 -7.67 -3.81 -5.50
C GLY A 97 -7.22 -4.14 -4.09
N TYR A 98 -7.17 -5.44 -3.77
CA TYR A 98 -6.78 -5.87 -2.43
C TYR A 98 -5.26 -5.95 -2.28
N GLY A 99 -4.78 -5.67 -1.06
CA GLY A 99 -3.39 -5.80 -0.68
C GLY A 99 -3.11 -5.26 0.72
N ALA A 100 -1.89 -5.46 1.20
CA ALA A 100 -1.41 -4.78 2.39
C ALA A 100 -1.25 -3.28 2.09
N GLY A 101 -1.86 -2.39 2.89
CA GLY A 101 -1.84 -0.94 2.63
C GLY A 101 -0.45 -0.34 2.53
N ILE A 102 0.54 -1.00 3.11
CA ILE A 102 1.94 -0.59 3.05
C ILE A 102 2.53 -0.61 1.62
N LYS A 103 1.91 -1.31 0.67
CA LYS A 103 2.31 -1.31 -0.75
C LYS A 103 2.19 0.10 -1.35
N ASP A 104 1.08 0.81 -1.10
CA ASP A 104 0.90 2.19 -1.56
C ASP A 104 1.90 3.14 -0.91
N VAL A 105 2.22 2.95 0.36
CA VAL A 105 3.20 3.77 1.10
C VAL A 105 4.61 3.56 0.53
N ALA A 106 5.00 2.31 0.27
CA ALA A 106 6.30 2.00 -0.32
C ALA A 106 6.44 2.64 -1.72
N TYR A 107 5.39 2.54 -2.53
CA TYR A 107 5.35 3.16 -3.84
C TYR A 107 5.40 4.69 -3.75
N PHE A 108 4.56 5.30 -2.92
CA PHE A 108 4.55 6.75 -2.75
C PHE A 108 5.92 7.28 -2.34
N LEU A 109 6.51 6.71 -1.30
CA LEU A 109 7.82 7.16 -0.80
C LEU A 109 8.94 6.89 -1.80
N GLY A 110 8.93 5.73 -2.47
CA GLY A 110 9.94 5.35 -3.45
C GLY A 110 9.87 6.14 -4.76
N SER A 111 8.67 6.62 -5.16
CA SER A 111 8.48 7.41 -6.39
C SER A 111 8.56 8.93 -6.16
N ALA A 112 8.20 9.41 -4.97
CA ALA A 112 8.12 10.84 -4.66
C ALA A 112 9.46 11.43 -4.16
N LEU A 113 10.37 10.61 -3.64
CA LEU A 113 11.57 11.06 -2.95
C LEU A 113 12.83 10.54 -3.64
N SER A 114 13.88 11.38 -3.63
CA SER A 114 15.22 10.87 -3.95
C SER A 114 15.67 9.86 -2.91
N THR A 115 16.53 8.91 -3.30
CA THR A 115 17.07 7.90 -2.38
C THR A 115 17.65 8.52 -1.10
N GLN A 116 18.41 9.62 -1.23
CA GLN A 116 18.99 10.32 -0.09
C GLN A 116 17.92 10.89 0.85
N THR A 117 16.88 11.53 0.31
CA THR A 117 15.78 12.09 1.08
C THR A 117 14.97 10.99 1.76
N HIS A 118 14.70 9.90 1.03
CA HIS A 118 14.02 8.73 1.57
C HIS A 118 14.80 8.14 2.76
N MET A 119 16.07 7.85 2.59
CA MET A 119 16.90 7.31 3.68
C MET A 119 16.93 8.21 4.91
N LYS A 120 17.00 9.54 4.73
CA LYS A 120 17.05 10.51 5.82
C LYS A 120 15.73 10.63 6.60
N HIS A 121 14.59 10.55 5.92
CA HIS A 121 13.29 10.87 6.48
C HIS A 121 12.32 9.69 6.60
N ARG A 122 12.71 8.49 6.13
CA ARG A 122 11.89 7.29 6.10
C ARG A 122 11.15 7.03 7.40
N ASP A 123 11.87 6.98 8.50
CA ASP A 123 11.31 6.58 9.80
C ASP A 123 10.27 7.61 10.29
N ALA A 124 10.53 8.91 10.10
CA ALA A 124 9.58 9.97 10.44
C ALA A 124 8.32 9.91 9.57
N LEU A 125 8.48 9.64 8.27
CA LEU A 125 7.37 9.52 7.32
C LEU A 125 6.52 8.27 7.60
N LEU A 126 7.15 7.13 7.88
CA LEU A 126 6.46 5.92 8.30
C LEU A 126 5.71 6.11 9.62
N ASN A 127 6.31 6.79 10.59
CA ASN A 127 5.64 7.13 11.84
C ASN A 127 4.41 8.01 11.60
N THR A 128 4.49 8.98 10.68
CA THR A 128 3.33 9.81 10.29
C THR A 128 2.20 8.96 9.72
N TYR A 129 2.52 8.00 8.85
CA TYR A 129 1.52 7.09 8.29
C TYR A 129 0.90 6.19 9.35
N PHE A 130 1.73 5.49 10.15
CA PHE A 130 1.24 4.53 11.13
C PHE A 130 0.46 5.19 12.27
N GLN A 131 0.86 6.39 12.71
CA GLN A 131 0.07 7.14 13.70
C GLN A 131 -1.30 7.51 13.15
N ALA A 132 -1.35 8.02 11.92
CA ALA A 132 -2.63 8.36 11.29
C ALA A 132 -3.51 7.13 11.04
N LEU A 133 -2.92 5.97 10.72
CA LEU A 133 -3.62 4.71 10.56
C LEU A 133 -4.23 4.25 11.91
N GLU A 134 -3.44 4.27 12.96
CA GLU A 134 -3.87 3.92 14.32
C GLU A 134 -5.03 4.80 14.79
N ASP A 135 -4.90 6.12 14.63
CA ASP A 135 -5.93 7.09 14.99
C ASP A 135 -7.23 6.86 14.21
N ALA A 136 -7.13 6.59 12.90
CA ALA A 136 -8.29 6.31 12.04
C ALA A 136 -8.99 5.01 12.42
N LEU A 137 -8.24 3.94 12.72
CA LEU A 137 -8.80 2.66 13.16
C LEU A 137 -9.49 2.80 14.52
N HIS A 138 -8.89 3.49 15.47
CA HIS A 138 -9.52 3.78 16.77
C HIS A 138 -10.78 4.61 16.62
N THR A 139 -10.77 5.65 15.78
CA THR A 139 -11.93 6.51 15.52
C THR A 139 -13.11 5.72 14.96
N ARG A 140 -12.88 4.76 14.04
CA ARG A 140 -13.93 3.91 13.50
C ARG A 140 -14.59 3.06 14.59
N LEU A 141 -13.82 2.47 15.49
CA LEU A 141 -14.36 1.68 16.61
C LEU A 141 -15.10 2.56 17.62
N ALA A 142 -14.60 3.77 17.92
CA ALA A 142 -15.24 4.71 18.83
C ALA A 142 -16.60 5.19 18.30
N ASN A 143 -16.73 5.34 16.99
CA ASN A 143 -17.97 5.75 16.32
C ASN A 143 -18.93 4.58 16.10
N ASN A 144 -18.65 3.39 16.63
CA ASN A 144 -19.44 2.17 16.42
C ASN A 144 -19.73 1.90 14.93
N ASP A 145 -18.71 2.10 14.06
CA ASP A 145 -18.85 1.84 12.64
C ASP A 145 -19.16 0.34 12.42
N SER A 146 -20.42 0.05 12.14
CA SER A 146 -20.92 -1.32 11.92
C SER A 146 -20.25 -2.03 10.74
N SER A 147 -19.58 -1.27 9.89
CA SER A 147 -18.81 -1.79 8.76
C SER A 147 -17.33 -2.06 9.09
N ALA A 148 -16.91 -1.93 10.36
CA ALA A 148 -15.54 -2.26 10.77
C ALA A 148 -15.39 -3.79 10.90
N CYS A 149 -14.55 -4.39 10.06
CA CYS A 149 -14.27 -5.83 10.05
C CYS A 149 -13.01 -6.17 10.85
N PHE A 150 -12.77 -5.46 11.96
CA PHE A 150 -11.64 -5.67 12.87
C PHE A 150 -12.01 -5.28 14.31
N LYS A 151 -11.26 -5.77 15.27
CA LYS A 151 -11.43 -5.47 16.70
C LYS A 151 -10.30 -4.57 17.20
N ARG A 152 -10.47 -3.99 18.40
CA ARG A 152 -9.43 -3.18 19.04
C ARG A 152 -8.09 -3.92 19.17
N ALA A 153 -8.11 -5.21 19.46
CA ALA A 153 -6.91 -6.03 19.57
C ALA A 153 -6.15 -6.18 18.25
N ASP A 154 -6.85 -6.09 17.12
CA ASP A 154 -6.24 -6.25 15.79
C ASP A 154 -5.42 -5.02 15.38
N ILE A 155 -5.69 -3.85 15.95
CA ILE A 155 -5.02 -2.59 15.53
C ILE A 155 -3.50 -2.69 15.66
N ALA A 156 -3.01 -3.16 16.81
CA ALA A 156 -1.57 -3.35 17.02
C ALA A 156 -0.98 -4.41 16.08
N LEU A 157 -1.75 -5.46 15.77
CA LEU A 157 -1.33 -6.53 14.86
C LEU A 157 -1.26 -6.04 13.40
N ILE A 158 -2.24 -5.27 12.93
CA ILE A 158 -2.25 -4.61 11.62
C ILE A 158 -0.98 -3.77 11.45
N ILE A 159 -0.71 -2.91 12.44
CA ILE A 159 0.46 -2.02 12.42
C ILE A 159 1.76 -2.82 12.41
N ALA A 160 1.87 -3.84 13.26
CA ALA A 160 3.05 -4.68 13.35
C ALA A 160 3.32 -5.43 12.04
N GLU A 161 2.27 -6.05 11.45
CA GLU A 161 2.38 -6.77 10.19
C GLU A 161 2.78 -5.82 9.04
N TRP A 162 2.13 -4.67 8.90
CA TRP A 162 2.46 -3.77 7.80
C TRP A 162 3.83 -3.09 7.97
N LYS A 163 4.30 -2.90 9.20
CA LYS A 163 5.71 -2.52 9.45
C LYS A 163 6.68 -3.61 9.00
N TYR A 164 6.38 -4.86 9.31
CA TYR A 164 7.16 -6.01 8.86
C TYR A 164 7.18 -6.15 7.34
N LEU A 165 6.05 -5.91 6.67
CA LEU A 165 5.91 -6.02 5.21
C LEU A 165 6.53 -4.84 4.44
N TYR A 166 6.83 -3.71 5.07
CA TYR A 166 7.35 -2.53 4.38
C TYR A 166 8.60 -2.80 3.54
N PRO A 167 9.66 -3.46 4.04
CA PRO A 167 10.84 -3.76 3.22
C PRO A 167 10.53 -4.68 2.04
N PHE A 168 9.59 -5.61 2.17
CA PHE A 168 9.13 -6.46 1.06
C PHE A 168 8.39 -5.63 0.00
N ALA A 169 7.52 -4.71 0.41
CA ALA A 169 6.84 -3.80 -0.50
C ALA A 169 7.82 -2.88 -1.26
N CYS A 170 8.86 -2.40 -0.59
CA CYS A 170 9.94 -1.65 -1.23
C CYS A 170 10.69 -2.53 -2.25
N ALA A 171 11.04 -3.76 -1.88
CA ALA A 171 11.76 -4.68 -2.76
C ALA A 171 10.92 -5.04 -3.99
N ASP A 172 9.61 -5.28 -3.83
CA ASP A 172 8.71 -5.56 -4.94
C ASP A 172 8.58 -4.38 -5.91
N PHE A 173 8.47 -3.15 -5.39
CA PHE A 173 8.47 -1.96 -6.21
C PHE A 173 9.80 -1.75 -6.95
N TYR A 174 10.95 -1.95 -6.28
CA TYR A 174 12.26 -1.86 -6.94
C TYR A 174 12.49 -2.96 -7.97
N ARG A 175 11.96 -4.17 -7.76
CA ARG A 175 11.94 -5.25 -8.75
C ARG A 175 11.27 -4.77 -10.04
N PHE A 176 10.10 -4.15 -9.92
CA PHE A 176 9.39 -3.60 -11.07
C PHE A 176 10.22 -2.56 -11.80
N LEU A 177 10.79 -1.58 -11.09
CA LEU A 177 11.62 -0.53 -11.69
C LEU A 177 12.86 -1.10 -12.41
N ALA A 178 13.48 -2.14 -11.85
CA ALA A 178 14.67 -2.77 -12.45
C ALA A 178 14.38 -3.52 -13.75
N GLY A 179 13.14 -3.94 -13.98
CA GLY A 179 12.72 -4.56 -15.24
C GLY A 179 12.13 -3.57 -16.25
N TRP A 180 11.73 -2.40 -15.78
CA TRP A 180 11.14 -1.35 -16.62
C TRP A 180 12.17 -0.55 -17.43
N SER A 181 13.44 -0.47 -16.99
CA SER A 181 14.50 0.38 -17.54
C SER A 181 15.21 -0.23 -18.74
#